data_29a1364137eda19ef7d176a4578315f7
#
_entry.id   29a1364137eda19ef7d176a4578315f7
#
_cell.length_a   1.000
_cell.length_b   1.000
_cell.length_c   1.000
_cell.angle_alpha   90.00
_cell.angle_beta   90.00
_cell.angle_gamma   90.00
#
_symmetry.space_group_name_H-M   'P 1'
#
loop_
_entity.id
_entity.type
_entity.pdbx_description
1 polymer ?
#
loop_
_entity_poly.entity_id
_entity_poly.type
_entity_poly.pdbx_seq_one_letter_code
_entity_poly.pdbx_strand_id
1 'polypeptide(L)'
;IKPWPQERIVLMVDQEGIRFFHWEYPVIITNKLESNMKPLSFEAVWQHAKDLLILGSSWVADATTVEDRHVTRVMLTNCMVRSTKERNKVFLIPTWLFIVQKESALDGHILPSYIAINALDGSRVEMHNNFS
;
A
#
# COMPACT_ATOMS: atom_id res chain seq x y z
N ILE A 1 -7.35 7.96 6.08
CA ILE A 1 -7.88 6.62 6.43
C ILE A 1 -6.74 5.84 7.05
N LYS A 2 -6.86 5.43 8.34
CA LYS A 2 -5.83 4.62 9.00
C LYS A 2 -5.87 3.19 8.44
N PRO A 3 -4.74 2.62 8.00
CA PRO A 3 -4.69 1.26 7.52
C PRO A 3 -5.03 0.28 8.66
N TRP A 4 -5.59 -0.85 8.30
CA TRP A 4 -5.72 -1.98 9.22
C TRP A 4 -4.37 -2.69 9.32
N PRO A 5 -3.99 -3.22 10.50
CA PRO A 5 -2.83 -4.09 10.59
C PRO A 5 -2.97 -5.23 9.58
N GLN A 6 -1.90 -5.53 8.86
CA GLN A 6 -1.94 -6.59 7.87
C GLN A 6 -2.12 -7.94 8.56
N GLU A 7 -2.99 -8.76 7.99
CA GLU A 7 -3.09 -10.15 8.39
C GLU A 7 -1.74 -10.85 8.15
N ARG A 8 -1.24 -11.53 9.16
CA ARG A 8 0.06 -12.18 9.11
C ARG A 8 -0.02 -13.57 9.73
N ILE A 9 0.54 -14.54 9.02
CA ILE A 9 0.74 -15.90 9.52
C ILE A 9 2.25 -16.11 9.71
N VAL A 10 2.62 -16.50 10.92
CA VAL A 10 4.01 -16.85 11.26
C VAL A 10 4.07 -18.34 11.56
N LEU A 11 4.95 -19.02 10.85
CA LEU A 11 5.19 -20.46 11.02
C LEU A 11 6.66 -20.68 11.41
N MET A 12 6.89 -21.49 12.42
CA MET A 12 8.20 -22.05 12.72
C MET A 12 8.15 -23.54 12.43
N VAL A 13 9.04 -23.99 11.56
CA VAL A 13 9.09 -25.38 11.10
C VAL A 13 10.50 -25.93 11.34
N ASP A 14 10.59 -27.15 11.88
CA ASP A 14 11.82 -27.90 12.00
C ASP A 14 11.68 -29.31 11.36
N GLN A 15 12.64 -30.18 11.63
CA GLN A 15 12.65 -31.55 11.08
C GLN A 15 11.50 -32.43 11.58
N GLU A 16 10.85 -32.03 12.68
CA GLU A 16 9.74 -32.76 13.29
C GLU A 16 8.37 -32.16 12.92
N GLY A 17 8.34 -31.04 12.19
CA GLY A 17 7.12 -30.41 11.70
C GLY A 17 6.91 -28.97 12.18
N ILE A 18 5.64 -28.56 12.27
CA ILE A 18 5.29 -27.20 12.68
C ILE A 18 5.38 -27.10 14.21
N ARG A 19 6.32 -26.31 14.71
CA ARG A 19 6.53 -26.05 16.15
C ARG A 19 5.75 -24.86 16.66
N PHE A 20 5.49 -23.91 15.80
CA PHE A 20 4.79 -22.70 16.16
C PHE A 20 3.92 -22.23 15.00
N PHE A 21 2.70 -21.84 15.34
CA PHE A 21 1.74 -21.21 14.42
C PHE A 21 1.15 -19.99 15.13
N HIS A 22 1.26 -18.86 14.50
CA HIS A 22 0.64 -17.62 14.99
C HIS A 22 -0.06 -16.89 13.84
N TRP A 23 -1.34 -16.59 14.04
CA TRP A 23 -2.14 -15.87 13.07
C TRP A 23 -2.56 -14.53 13.69
N GLU A 24 -2.00 -13.46 13.19
CA GLU A 24 -2.27 -12.11 13.65
C GLU A 24 -3.33 -11.43 12.79
N TYR A 25 -4.25 -10.76 13.46
CA TYR A 25 -5.30 -9.95 12.83
C TYR A 25 -6.12 -10.69 11.77
N PRO A 26 -6.64 -11.89 12.05
CA PRO A 26 -7.45 -12.61 11.09
C PRO A 26 -8.70 -11.80 10.73
N VAL A 27 -9.04 -11.80 9.45
CA VAL A 27 -10.25 -11.16 8.95
C VAL A 27 -11.19 -12.19 8.33
N ILE A 28 -12.48 -12.00 8.53
CA ILE A 28 -13.52 -12.82 7.91
C ILE A 28 -14.28 -11.97 6.91
N ILE A 29 -14.38 -12.43 5.68
CA ILE A 29 -15.21 -11.79 4.68
C ILE A 29 -16.68 -12.08 5.01
N THR A 30 -17.38 -11.07 5.50
CA THR A 30 -18.78 -11.19 5.92
C THR A 30 -19.76 -10.76 4.85
N ASN A 31 -19.37 -9.86 3.98
CA ASN A 31 -20.23 -9.33 2.95
C ASN A 31 -19.44 -8.84 1.72
N LYS A 32 -20.05 -8.98 0.55
CA LYS A 32 -19.57 -8.38 -0.68
C LYS A 32 -20.46 -7.19 -1.00
N LEU A 33 -19.94 -5.99 -0.79
CA LEU A 33 -20.73 -4.75 -0.93
C LEU A 33 -21.16 -4.49 -2.36
N GLU A 34 -20.26 -4.72 -3.31
CA GLU A 34 -20.53 -4.55 -4.73
C GLU A 34 -19.92 -5.68 -5.56
N SER A 35 -20.67 -6.13 -6.56
CA SER A 35 -20.20 -7.07 -7.56
C SER A 35 -20.13 -6.36 -8.90
N ASN A 36 -19.11 -6.68 -9.69
CA ASN A 36 -18.91 -6.15 -11.05
C ASN A 36 -18.48 -4.68 -11.14
N MET A 37 -17.89 -4.11 -10.09
CA MET A 37 -17.23 -2.82 -10.21
C MET A 37 -16.07 -2.93 -11.20
N LYS A 38 -16.04 -2.01 -12.18
CA LYS A 38 -14.96 -1.93 -13.14
C LYS A 38 -13.88 -1.00 -12.57
N PRO A 39 -12.66 -1.47 -12.33
CA PRO A 39 -11.58 -0.61 -11.91
C PRO A 39 -11.28 0.46 -12.95
N LEU A 40 -10.79 1.61 -12.50
CA LEU A 40 -10.23 2.63 -13.36
C LEU A 40 -9.08 2.04 -14.19
N SER A 41 -8.93 2.53 -15.41
CA SER A 41 -7.82 2.12 -16.26
C SER A 41 -6.48 2.55 -15.66
N PHE A 42 -5.41 1.88 -16.03
CA PHE A 42 -4.06 2.26 -15.62
C PHE A 42 -3.76 3.73 -15.98
N GLU A 43 -4.15 4.17 -17.18
CA GLU A 43 -3.90 5.52 -17.66
C GLU A 43 -4.56 6.58 -16.77
N ALA A 44 -5.81 6.33 -16.35
CA ALA A 44 -6.53 7.24 -15.47
C ALA A 44 -5.85 7.32 -14.09
N VAL A 45 -5.47 6.18 -13.52
CA VAL A 45 -4.81 6.10 -12.21
C VAL A 45 -3.39 6.65 -12.27
N TRP A 46 -2.68 6.47 -13.39
CA TRP A 46 -1.32 6.96 -13.57
C TRP A 46 -1.20 8.48 -13.49
N GLN A 47 -2.21 9.22 -13.94
CA GLN A 47 -2.22 10.67 -13.76
C GLN A 47 -2.25 11.04 -12.27
N HIS A 48 -3.10 10.41 -11.47
CA HIS A 48 -3.13 10.62 -10.01
C HIS A 48 -1.81 10.21 -9.35
N ALA A 49 -1.19 9.12 -9.79
CA ALA A 49 0.10 8.68 -9.28
C ALA A 49 1.21 9.68 -9.56
N LYS A 50 1.26 10.25 -10.76
CA LYS A 50 2.23 11.28 -11.12
C LYS A 50 2.12 12.52 -10.23
N ASP A 51 0.91 12.99 -9.99
CA ASP A 51 0.68 14.14 -9.13
C ASP A 51 1.20 13.89 -7.71
N LEU A 52 0.97 12.69 -7.18
CA LEU A 52 1.48 12.30 -5.86
C LEU A 52 3.00 12.14 -5.83
N LEU A 53 3.61 11.66 -6.92
CA LEU A 53 5.07 11.59 -7.05
C LEU A 53 5.70 12.98 -7.04
N ILE A 54 5.10 13.93 -7.74
CA ILE A 54 5.56 15.31 -7.81
C ILE A 54 5.36 16.02 -6.48
N LEU A 55 4.18 15.94 -5.89
CA LEU A 55 3.85 16.57 -4.61
C LEU A 55 4.71 16.02 -3.46
N GLY A 56 4.98 14.72 -3.46
CA GLY A 56 5.86 14.11 -2.46
C GLY A 56 7.31 14.62 -2.50
N SER A 57 7.74 15.24 -3.60
CA SER A 57 9.06 15.90 -3.68
C SER A 57 9.09 17.32 -3.09
N SER A 58 7.91 17.96 -2.95
CA SER A 58 7.81 19.36 -2.50
C SER A 58 7.91 19.57 -0.98
N TRP A 59 7.95 18.49 -0.18
CA TRP A 59 8.09 18.59 1.29
C TRP A 59 9.52 18.69 1.78
N VAL A 60 10.51 18.62 0.89
CA VAL A 60 11.90 18.92 1.24
C VAL A 60 12.08 20.43 1.05
N ALA A 61 12.26 21.14 2.12
CA ALA A 61 12.36 22.61 2.17
C ALA A 61 13.57 23.19 1.41
N ASP A 62 14.36 22.37 0.76
CA ASP A 62 15.50 22.75 -0.05
C ASP A 62 15.28 22.28 -1.50
N ALA A 63 14.80 23.22 -2.33
CA ALA A 63 14.46 23.00 -3.73
C ALA A 63 15.66 22.68 -4.65
N THR A 64 16.82 22.41 -4.10
CA THR A 64 18.06 22.17 -4.86
C THR A 64 18.38 20.71 -5.12
N THR A 65 17.73 19.77 -4.42
CA THR A 65 17.94 18.35 -4.65
C THR A 65 16.78 17.77 -5.48
N VAL A 66 17.00 17.61 -6.77
CA VAL A 66 16.13 16.77 -7.62
C VAL A 66 16.35 15.32 -7.19
N GLU A 67 15.39 14.78 -6.44
CA GLU A 67 15.42 13.36 -6.10
C GLU A 67 14.85 12.56 -7.27
N ASP A 68 15.68 11.73 -7.89
CA ASP A 68 15.21 10.79 -8.89
C ASP A 68 14.39 9.69 -8.22
N ARG A 69 13.14 9.57 -8.64
CA ARG A 69 12.21 8.55 -8.16
C ARG A 69 11.87 7.60 -9.28
N HIS A 70 12.17 6.34 -9.08
CA HIS A 70 11.91 5.30 -10.03
C HIS A 70 10.74 4.41 -9.58
N VAL A 71 9.69 4.36 -10.39
CA VAL A 71 8.63 3.37 -10.19
C VAL A 71 9.16 2.03 -10.72
N THR A 72 9.45 1.11 -9.83
CA THR A 72 10.06 -0.18 -10.17
C THR A 72 9.03 -1.28 -10.38
N ARG A 73 7.85 -1.12 -9.80
CA ARG A 73 6.78 -2.10 -9.92
C ARG A 73 5.41 -1.42 -9.80
N VAL A 74 4.48 -1.90 -10.61
CA VAL A 74 3.06 -1.53 -10.53
C VAL A 74 2.24 -2.80 -10.48
N MET A 75 1.27 -2.86 -9.58
CA MET A 75 0.36 -4.00 -9.49
C MET A 75 -1.03 -3.57 -9.02
N LEU A 76 -2.04 -4.29 -9.50
CA LEU A 76 -3.39 -4.22 -8.99
C LEU A 76 -3.53 -5.28 -7.88
N THR A 77 -3.87 -4.84 -6.70
CA THR A 77 -4.03 -5.70 -5.52
C THR A 77 -5.25 -5.27 -4.72
N ASN A 78 -5.52 -5.93 -3.62
CA ASN A 78 -6.54 -5.51 -2.67
C ASN A 78 -5.89 -5.01 -1.39
N CYS A 79 -6.28 -3.80 -0.95
CA CYS A 79 -5.83 -3.24 0.30
C CYS A 79 -6.95 -3.24 1.34
N MET A 80 -6.60 -3.58 2.57
CA MET A 80 -7.52 -3.48 3.70
C MET A 80 -7.53 -2.06 4.23
N VAL A 81 -8.72 -1.46 4.27
CA VAL A 81 -8.94 -0.09 4.73
C VAL A 81 -9.93 -0.11 5.88
N ARG A 82 -9.59 0.54 6.99
CA ARG A 82 -10.46 0.60 8.16
C ARG A 82 -11.72 1.41 7.87
N SER A 83 -12.86 0.91 8.30
CA SER A 83 -14.10 1.69 8.29
C SER A 83 -13.96 2.92 9.19
N THR A 84 -14.42 4.07 8.71
CA THR A 84 -14.50 5.29 9.53
C THR A 84 -15.71 5.29 10.47
N LYS A 85 -16.71 4.48 10.17
CA LYS A 85 -17.97 4.40 10.93
C LYS A 85 -17.97 3.28 11.97
N GLU A 86 -17.32 2.18 11.68
CA GLU A 86 -17.36 0.97 12.51
C GLU A 86 -15.95 0.48 12.83
N ARG A 87 -15.59 0.47 14.12
CA ARG A 87 -14.21 0.15 14.56
C ARG A 87 -13.73 -1.25 14.21
N ASN A 88 -14.64 -2.21 14.10
CA ASN A 88 -14.32 -3.63 13.89
C ASN A 88 -14.52 -4.07 12.43
N LYS A 89 -14.75 -3.12 11.53
CA LYS A 89 -14.92 -3.42 10.11
C LYS A 89 -13.79 -2.85 9.28
N VAL A 90 -13.40 -3.65 8.31
CA VAL A 90 -12.45 -3.27 7.26
C VAL A 90 -13.10 -3.50 5.91
N PHE A 91 -12.73 -2.67 4.95
CA PHE A 91 -13.07 -2.86 3.56
C PHE A 91 -11.86 -3.38 2.81
N LEU A 92 -12.09 -4.37 1.97
CA LEU A 92 -11.09 -4.81 1.02
C LEU A 92 -11.38 -4.11 -0.31
N ILE A 93 -10.51 -3.19 -0.68
CA ILE A 93 -10.69 -2.37 -1.88
C ILE A 93 -9.63 -2.68 -2.93
N PRO A 94 -10.01 -2.78 -4.21
CA PRO A 94 -9.03 -2.92 -5.29
C PRO A 94 -8.17 -1.66 -5.35
N THR A 95 -6.86 -1.84 -5.40
CA THR A 95 -5.88 -0.77 -5.24
C THR A 95 -4.75 -0.94 -6.24
N TRP A 96 -4.44 0.11 -6.99
CA TRP A 96 -3.21 0.21 -7.74
C TRP A 96 -2.07 0.58 -6.81
N LEU A 97 -1.09 -0.31 -6.72
CA LEU A 97 0.10 -0.13 -5.89
C LEU A 97 1.31 0.14 -6.77
N PHE A 98 1.94 1.29 -6.55
CA PHE A 98 3.18 1.69 -7.20
C PHE A 98 4.31 1.57 -6.18
N ILE A 99 5.30 0.74 -6.47
CA ILE A 99 6.51 0.62 -5.67
C ILE A 99 7.53 1.58 -6.26
N VAL A 100 7.94 2.54 -5.44
CA VAL A 100 8.85 3.62 -5.81
C VAL A 100 10.16 3.42 -5.06
N GLN A 101 11.26 3.45 -5.77
CA GLN A 101 12.58 3.50 -5.18
C GLN A 101 13.06 4.95 -5.14
N LYS A 102 13.56 5.34 -3.99
CA LYS A 102 14.21 6.60 -3.75
C LYS A 102 15.65 6.31 -3.34
N GLU A 103 16.58 6.88 -4.06
CA GLU A 103 17.98 6.84 -3.66
C GLU A 103 18.21 7.91 -2.59
N SER A 104 18.75 7.51 -1.44
CA SER A 104 19.09 8.44 -0.37
C SER A 104 20.35 9.22 -0.79
N ALA A 105 20.24 10.54 -0.82
CA ALA A 105 21.36 11.42 -1.15
C ALA A 105 22.51 11.38 -0.14
N LEU A 106 22.27 10.84 1.07
CA LEU A 106 23.25 10.85 2.17
C LEU A 106 24.12 9.60 2.22
N ASP A 107 23.61 8.44 1.84
CA ASP A 107 24.29 7.16 2.05
C ASP A 107 24.12 6.17 0.88
N GLY A 108 23.45 6.57 -0.18
CA GLY A 108 23.18 5.70 -1.34
C GLY A 108 22.25 4.53 -1.06
N HIS A 109 21.62 4.48 0.12
CA HIS A 109 20.65 3.43 0.42
C HIS A 109 19.37 3.62 -0.37
N ILE A 110 18.89 2.54 -0.97
CA ILE A 110 17.62 2.53 -1.70
C ILE A 110 16.50 2.24 -0.68
N LEU A 111 15.66 3.24 -0.42
CA LEU A 111 14.49 3.09 0.44
C LEU A 111 13.26 2.86 -0.44
N PRO A 112 12.57 1.73 -0.29
CA PRO A 112 11.30 1.52 -0.98
C PRO A 112 10.22 2.40 -0.35
N SER A 113 9.43 3.05 -1.18
CA SER A 113 8.21 3.74 -0.78
C SER A 113 7.05 3.25 -1.63
N TYR A 114 5.83 3.55 -1.19
CA TYR A 114 4.63 3.07 -1.84
C TYR A 114 3.66 4.20 -2.10
N ILE A 115 3.07 4.19 -3.29
CA ILE A 115 1.89 4.99 -3.61
C ILE A 115 0.76 4.01 -3.88
N ALA A 116 -0.31 4.11 -3.12
CA ALA A 116 -1.49 3.29 -3.25
C ALA A 116 -2.69 4.14 -3.63
N ILE A 117 -3.37 3.76 -4.70
CA ILE A 117 -4.50 4.47 -5.27
C ILE A 117 -5.69 3.52 -5.37
N ASN A 118 -6.81 3.91 -4.78
CA ASN A 118 -8.06 3.19 -4.92
C ASN A 118 -8.42 3.06 -6.41
N ALA A 119 -8.55 1.83 -6.86
CA ALA A 119 -8.83 1.56 -8.27
C ALA A 119 -10.27 1.92 -8.69
N LEU A 120 -11.15 2.27 -7.75
CA LEU A 120 -12.55 2.56 -8.05
C LEU A 120 -12.80 4.06 -8.28
N ASP A 121 -12.13 4.91 -7.51
CA ASP A 121 -12.37 6.36 -7.50
C ASP A 121 -11.12 7.22 -7.66
N GLY A 122 -9.93 6.62 -7.71
CA GLY A 122 -8.65 7.33 -7.84
C GLY A 122 -8.16 7.99 -6.55
N SER A 123 -8.84 7.81 -5.43
CA SER A 123 -8.41 8.38 -4.16
C SER A 123 -7.14 7.71 -3.62
N ARG A 124 -6.33 8.49 -2.88
CA ARG A 124 -5.13 7.95 -2.23
C ARG A 124 -5.51 7.03 -1.08
N VAL A 125 -4.89 5.86 -1.05
CA VAL A 125 -4.93 4.93 0.07
C VAL A 125 -3.66 5.12 0.90
N GLU A 126 -3.81 5.47 2.17
CA GLU A 126 -2.66 5.56 3.06
C GLU A 126 -2.27 4.16 3.53
N MET A 127 -1.06 3.74 3.18
CA MET A 127 -0.45 2.52 3.68
C MET A 127 0.60 2.90 4.72
N HIS A 128 0.48 2.35 5.93
CA HIS A 128 1.57 2.47 6.91
C HIS A 128 2.72 1.56 6.49
N ASN A 129 3.90 2.13 6.38
CA ASN A 129 5.14 1.37 6.28
C ASN A 129 5.42 0.75 7.64
N ASN A 130 4.91 -0.46 7.88
CA ASN A 130 5.31 -1.28 9.03
C ASN A 130 6.60 -2.06 8.73
N PHE A 131 7.57 -1.43 8.09
CA PHE A 131 8.93 -1.94 7.97
C PHE A 131 9.84 -1.10 8.87
N SER A 132 9.73 -1.31 10.16
CA SER A 132 10.72 -0.91 11.16
C SER A 132 10.97 -2.09 12.09
#